data_822f260e017bba7a48c2cccd0a83c58e
#
_entry.id   822f260e017bba7a48c2cccd0a83c58e
#
_cell.length_a   1.000
_cell.length_b   1.000
_cell.length_c   1.000
_cell.angle_alpha   90.00
_cell.angle_beta   90.00
_cell.angle_gamma   90.00
#
_symmetry.space_group_name_H-M   'P 1'
#
loop_
_entity.id
_entity.type
_entity.pdbx_description
1 polymer ?
#
loop_
_entity_poly.entity_id
_entity_poly.type
_entity_poly.pdbx_seq_one_letter_code
_entity_poly.pdbx_strand_id
1 'polypeptide(L)'
;MGWNKNREKLHEAAFSSVKAISKNKKLTSSTGLSQRPPIEKNIVIPSVPRSSNDLNKWRGESDYQAFWHLYHKTRKEIPLTLPARMIFNELETSRVELIGSSEYIGSKKNISEYLNQKSLSILSMDDKKSFNVLAYGANLWLKKQAKYKLSKESLEIIEIFEEKYAVNSSLNHLSKKLIDNIDDQNKFEKLSVQFLQKLNLVDDMSDEDENIDPDNAPESNEKFEKTSNP
;
A
#
# COMPACT_ATOMS: atom_id res chain seq x y z
N MET A 1 -19.83 -29.37 14.39
CA MET A 1 -20.30 -29.15 12.99
C MET A 1 -20.64 -27.70 12.64
N GLY A 2 -20.96 -26.81 13.57
CA GLY A 2 -21.38 -25.42 13.26
C GLY A 2 -20.33 -24.48 12.70
N TRP A 3 -19.05 -24.55 13.16
CA TRP A 3 -18.01 -23.60 12.77
C TRP A 3 -17.58 -23.73 11.30
N ASN A 4 -17.50 -24.93 10.74
CA ASN A 4 -17.11 -25.12 9.32
C ASN A 4 -18.12 -24.52 8.34
N LYS A 5 -19.44 -24.72 8.57
CA LYS A 5 -20.48 -24.06 7.76
C LYS A 5 -20.43 -22.53 7.86
N ASN A 6 -20.05 -22.00 9.04
CA ASN A 6 -19.92 -20.56 9.23
C ASN A 6 -18.68 -19.99 8.54
N ARG A 7 -17.60 -20.75 8.36
CA ARG A 7 -16.38 -20.31 7.68
C ARG A 7 -16.60 -20.01 6.20
N GLU A 8 -17.33 -20.86 5.48
CA GLU A 8 -17.67 -20.59 4.08
C GLU A 8 -18.49 -19.31 3.95
N LYS A 9 -19.52 -19.14 4.78
CA LYS A 9 -20.35 -17.92 4.80
C LYS A 9 -19.54 -16.68 5.13
N LEU A 10 -18.58 -16.77 6.06
CA LEU A 10 -17.69 -15.66 6.40
C LEU A 10 -16.78 -15.29 5.23
N HIS A 11 -16.26 -16.27 4.51
CA HIS A 11 -15.44 -16.04 3.32
C HIS A 11 -16.23 -15.35 2.20
N GLU A 12 -17.43 -15.85 1.91
CA GLU A 12 -18.36 -15.24 0.93
C GLU A 12 -18.75 -13.81 1.33
N ALA A 13 -19.04 -13.58 2.62
CA ALA A 13 -19.37 -12.26 3.12
C ALA A 13 -18.19 -11.28 3.01
N ALA A 14 -16.97 -11.73 3.32
CA ALA A 14 -15.78 -10.91 3.16
C ALA A 14 -15.55 -10.54 1.69
N PHE A 15 -15.65 -11.51 0.79
CA PHE A 15 -15.52 -11.26 -0.64
C PHE A 15 -16.58 -10.28 -1.17
N SER A 16 -17.83 -10.45 -0.77
CA SER A 16 -18.93 -9.55 -1.12
C SER A 16 -18.67 -8.14 -0.59
N SER A 17 -18.16 -8.02 0.66
CA SER A 17 -17.79 -6.73 1.26
C SER A 17 -16.67 -6.04 0.48
N VAL A 18 -15.61 -6.79 0.10
CA VAL A 18 -14.50 -6.23 -0.71
C VAL A 18 -14.99 -5.73 -2.05
N LYS A 19 -15.86 -6.48 -2.75
CA LYS A 19 -16.47 -6.03 -4.01
C LYS A 19 -17.35 -4.78 -3.83
N ALA A 20 -18.11 -4.72 -2.76
CA ALA A 20 -18.97 -3.57 -2.49
C ALA A 20 -18.15 -2.31 -2.18
N ILE A 21 -17.14 -2.42 -1.31
CA ILE A 21 -16.25 -1.31 -0.93
C ILE A 21 -15.43 -0.84 -2.15
N SER A 22 -14.80 -1.75 -2.89
CA SER A 22 -13.98 -1.42 -4.07
C SER A 22 -14.79 -0.88 -5.25
N LYS A 23 -16.12 -0.94 -5.20
CA LYS A 23 -17.05 -0.55 -6.29
C LYS A 23 -16.72 -1.29 -7.61
N ASN A 24 -15.99 -2.38 -7.57
CA ASN A 24 -15.54 -3.13 -8.74
C ASN A 24 -16.15 -4.54 -8.79
N LYS A 25 -17.22 -4.70 -9.57
CA LYS A 25 -17.92 -5.98 -9.75
C LYS A 25 -17.13 -7.03 -10.53
N LYS A 26 -16.10 -6.62 -11.27
CA LYS A 26 -15.29 -7.50 -12.14
C LYS A 26 -14.15 -8.20 -11.40
N LEU A 27 -13.93 -7.88 -10.11
CA LEU A 27 -12.90 -8.53 -9.32
C LEU A 27 -13.22 -10.02 -9.16
N THR A 28 -12.21 -10.83 -9.39
CA THR A 28 -12.22 -12.27 -9.06
C THR A 28 -11.73 -12.48 -7.64
N SER A 29 -11.99 -13.63 -7.04
CA SER A 29 -11.45 -13.99 -5.73
C SER A 29 -10.76 -15.33 -5.76
N SER A 30 -9.74 -15.46 -4.95
CA SER A 30 -9.10 -16.72 -4.61
C SER A 30 -8.80 -16.76 -3.12
N THR A 31 -8.62 -17.97 -2.59
CA THR A 31 -8.17 -18.16 -1.19
C THR A 31 -6.67 -18.43 -1.21
N GLY A 32 -5.90 -17.76 -0.38
CA GLY A 32 -4.45 -17.93 -0.33
C GLY A 32 -3.76 -16.93 0.60
N LEU A 33 -2.45 -16.79 0.40
CA LEU A 33 -1.69 -15.73 1.07
C LEU A 33 -1.94 -14.41 0.33
N SER A 34 -2.44 -13.42 1.03
CA SER A 34 -2.63 -12.10 0.45
C SER A 34 -1.29 -11.46 0.09
N GLN A 35 -1.25 -10.81 -1.06
CA GLN A 35 -0.07 -10.07 -1.53
C GLN A 35 -0.23 -8.59 -1.22
N ARG A 36 0.90 -7.94 -0.95
CA ARG A 36 0.99 -6.49 -0.78
C ARG A 36 2.12 -5.95 -1.65
N PRO A 37 1.83 -5.17 -2.68
CA PRO A 37 0.49 -4.75 -3.15
C PRO A 37 -0.32 -5.93 -3.74
N PRO A 38 -1.68 -5.81 -3.79
CA PRO A 38 -2.54 -6.81 -4.40
C PRO A 38 -2.30 -6.95 -5.90
N ILE A 39 -2.60 -8.14 -6.43
CA ILE A 39 -2.60 -8.40 -7.88
C ILE A 39 -3.80 -7.70 -8.52
N GLU A 40 -3.61 -7.12 -9.71
CA GLU A 40 -4.70 -6.51 -10.47
C GLU A 40 -5.86 -7.48 -10.70
N LYS A 41 -7.08 -6.97 -10.54
CA LYS A 41 -8.34 -7.67 -10.79
C LYS A 41 -8.60 -8.93 -9.95
N ASN A 42 -7.70 -9.30 -9.02
CA ASN A 42 -7.90 -10.45 -8.16
C ASN A 42 -7.79 -10.07 -6.68
N ILE A 43 -8.75 -10.55 -5.89
CA ILE A 43 -8.77 -10.42 -4.45
C ILE A 43 -8.32 -11.75 -3.86
N VAL A 44 -7.22 -11.74 -3.11
CA VAL A 44 -6.76 -12.93 -2.41
C VAL A 44 -7.16 -12.83 -0.94
N ILE A 45 -8.21 -13.54 -0.56
CA ILE A 45 -8.67 -13.56 0.84
C ILE A 45 -8.00 -14.73 1.55
N PRO A 46 -7.30 -14.49 2.66
CA PRO A 46 -6.74 -15.57 3.47
C PRO A 46 -7.81 -16.53 3.95
N SER A 47 -7.45 -17.77 4.22
CA SER A 47 -8.38 -18.73 4.83
C SER A 47 -8.95 -18.17 6.12
N VAL A 48 -10.25 -18.32 6.34
CA VAL A 48 -10.93 -17.89 7.56
C VAL A 48 -10.23 -18.50 8.78
N PRO A 49 -9.85 -17.70 9.78
CA PRO A 49 -9.10 -18.18 10.93
C PRO A 49 -9.91 -19.21 11.74
N ARG A 50 -9.20 -20.02 12.51
CA ARG A 50 -9.81 -21.02 13.39
C ARG A 50 -10.34 -20.39 14.68
N SER A 51 -9.76 -19.27 15.10
CA SER A 51 -10.13 -18.52 16.30
C SER A 51 -10.92 -17.26 15.95
N SER A 52 -11.94 -16.94 16.74
CA SER A 52 -12.65 -15.67 16.65
C SER A 52 -11.76 -14.46 16.98
N ASN A 53 -10.71 -14.67 17.76
CA ASN A 53 -9.76 -13.60 18.12
C ASN A 53 -8.98 -13.07 16.90
N ASP A 54 -8.78 -13.90 15.87
CA ASP A 54 -8.05 -13.52 14.66
C ASP A 54 -8.96 -12.91 13.58
N LEU A 55 -10.26 -12.81 13.81
CA LEU A 55 -11.22 -12.30 12.82
C LEU A 55 -10.96 -10.86 12.42
N ASN A 56 -10.60 -9.98 13.36
CA ASN A 56 -10.31 -8.58 13.03
C ASN A 56 -9.05 -8.45 12.18
N LYS A 57 -7.98 -9.20 12.50
CA LYS A 57 -6.78 -9.29 11.67
C LYS A 57 -7.11 -9.76 10.25
N TRP A 58 -7.84 -10.86 10.14
CA TRP A 58 -8.26 -11.43 8.86
C TRP A 58 -9.12 -10.46 8.03
N ARG A 59 -10.03 -9.73 8.70
CA ARG A 59 -10.80 -8.66 8.07
C ARG A 59 -9.92 -7.48 7.66
N GLY A 60 -8.93 -7.11 8.45
CA GLY A 60 -7.99 -6.05 8.11
C GLY A 60 -7.25 -6.30 6.80
N GLU A 61 -6.87 -7.55 6.52
CA GLU A 61 -6.30 -7.91 5.22
C GLU A 61 -7.30 -7.79 4.07
N SER A 62 -8.54 -8.18 4.29
CA SER A 62 -9.61 -8.05 3.31
C SER A 62 -9.97 -6.58 3.05
N ASP A 63 -10.08 -5.79 4.11
CA ASP A 63 -10.37 -4.35 4.04
C ASP A 63 -9.27 -3.60 3.28
N TYR A 64 -7.99 -3.91 3.54
CA TYR A 64 -6.87 -3.35 2.79
C TYR A 64 -6.99 -3.61 1.28
N GLN A 65 -7.32 -4.82 0.87
CA GLN A 65 -7.47 -5.13 -0.55
C GLN A 65 -8.64 -4.35 -1.18
N ALA A 66 -9.74 -4.18 -0.44
CA ALA A 66 -10.84 -3.35 -0.88
C ALA A 66 -10.40 -1.89 -1.10
N PHE A 67 -9.64 -1.33 -0.16
CA PHE A 67 -9.13 0.04 -0.24
C PHE A 67 -8.11 0.20 -1.37
N TRP A 68 -7.22 -0.79 -1.55
CA TRP A 68 -6.29 -0.76 -2.67
C TRP A 68 -7.03 -0.66 -4.01
N HIS A 69 -8.00 -1.55 -4.26
CA HIS A 69 -8.77 -1.53 -5.50
C HIS A 69 -9.69 -0.31 -5.66
N LEU A 70 -10.00 0.41 -4.58
CA LEU A 70 -10.81 1.62 -4.62
C LEU A 70 -9.98 2.88 -4.86
N TYR A 71 -8.83 3.01 -4.18
CA TYR A 71 -8.07 4.26 -4.12
C TYR A 71 -6.76 4.23 -4.89
N HIS A 72 -6.24 3.04 -5.24
CA HIS A 72 -5.03 2.93 -6.06
C HIS A 72 -5.39 2.81 -7.53
N LYS A 73 -4.80 3.69 -8.36
CA LYS A 73 -4.87 3.62 -9.81
C LYS A 73 -3.55 3.12 -10.35
N THR A 74 -3.58 2.07 -11.17
CA THR A 74 -2.38 1.55 -11.85
C THR A 74 -1.78 2.65 -12.74
N ARG A 75 -0.47 2.79 -12.69
CA ARG A 75 0.30 3.79 -13.41
C ARG A 75 1.55 3.21 -14.04
N LYS A 76 2.22 4.03 -14.85
CA LYS A 76 3.54 3.72 -15.37
C LYS A 76 4.51 3.48 -14.21
N GLU A 77 5.25 2.39 -14.28
CA GLU A 77 6.19 2.01 -13.24
C GLU A 77 7.34 3.02 -13.14
N ILE A 78 7.64 3.47 -11.92
CA ILE A 78 8.79 4.31 -11.64
C ILE A 78 10.02 3.40 -11.52
N PRO A 79 11.13 3.70 -12.21
CA PRO A 79 12.34 2.88 -12.14
C PRO A 79 13.03 3.06 -10.78
N LEU A 80 12.69 2.24 -9.81
CA LEU A 80 13.23 2.26 -8.45
C LEU A 80 14.06 0.99 -8.18
N THR A 81 15.12 1.15 -7.38
CA THR A 81 15.83 0.00 -6.77
C THR A 81 14.88 -0.80 -5.89
N LEU A 82 15.19 -2.07 -5.62
CA LEU A 82 14.32 -2.92 -4.79
C LEU A 82 14.03 -2.29 -3.41
N PRO A 83 15.00 -1.79 -2.62
CA PRO A 83 14.72 -1.14 -1.34
C PRO A 83 13.81 0.09 -1.46
N ALA A 84 14.06 0.96 -2.46
CA ALA A 84 13.26 2.14 -2.72
C ALA A 84 11.82 1.76 -3.08
N ARG A 85 11.63 0.77 -3.96
CA ARG A 85 10.32 0.26 -4.37
C ARG A 85 9.52 -0.31 -3.19
N MET A 86 10.20 -1.02 -2.28
CA MET A 86 9.54 -1.57 -1.09
C MET A 86 8.99 -0.47 -0.19
N ILE A 87 9.78 0.58 0.09
CA ILE A 87 9.31 1.73 0.88
C ILE A 87 8.21 2.48 0.14
N PHE A 88 8.36 2.73 -1.16
CA PHE A 88 7.34 3.37 -1.98
C PHE A 88 5.99 2.64 -1.90
N ASN A 89 5.99 1.32 -2.06
CA ASN A 89 4.78 0.51 -1.97
C ASN A 89 4.15 0.53 -0.56
N GLU A 90 4.97 0.59 0.49
CA GLU A 90 4.45 0.67 1.86
C GLU A 90 3.92 2.07 2.19
N LEU A 91 4.46 3.15 1.60
CA LEU A 91 3.87 4.49 1.69
C LEU A 91 2.49 4.52 1.00
N GLU A 92 2.38 3.96 -0.21
CA GLU A 92 1.09 3.84 -0.91
C GLU A 92 0.10 2.95 -0.15
N THR A 93 0.56 1.85 0.44
CA THR A 93 -0.23 1.01 1.35
C THR A 93 -0.76 1.84 2.52
N SER A 94 0.10 2.67 3.13
CA SER A 94 -0.31 3.56 4.22
C SER A 94 -1.37 4.57 3.75
N ARG A 95 -1.20 5.16 2.56
CA ARG A 95 -2.14 6.10 1.96
C ARG A 95 -3.53 5.49 1.83
N VAL A 96 -3.66 4.35 1.15
CA VAL A 96 -4.97 3.71 0.93
C VAL A 96 -5.62 3.24 2.23
N GLU A 97 -4.84 2.76 3.21
CA GLU A 97 -5.34 2.35 4.52
C GLU A 97 -5.81 3.56 5.36
N LEU A 98 -5.12 4.70 5.29
CA LEU A 98 -5.53 5.92 5.99
C LEU A 98 -6.84 6.47 5.42
N ILE A 99 -6.97 6.60 4.10
CA ILE A 99 -8.22 7.04 3.44
C ILE A 99 -9.35 6.06 3.80
N GLY A 100 -9.15 4.76 3.57
CA GLY A 100 -10.17 3.75 3.81
C GLY A 100 -10.61 3.68 5.28
N SER A 101 -9.67 3.80 6.22
CA SER A 101 -10.00 3.82 7.65
C SER A 101 -10.75 5.09 8.10
N SER A 102 -10.61 6.20 7.38
CA SER A 102 -11.37 7.44 7.65
C SER A 102 -12.80 7.35 7.12
N GLU A 103 -13.00 6.78 5.94
CA GLU A 103 -14.32 6.63 5.33
C GLU A 103 -15.13 5.45 5.88
N TYR A 104 -14.45 4.36 6.22
CA TYR A 104 -15.07 3.11 6.72
C TYR A 104 -14.68 2.85 8.17
N ILE A 105 -15.40 3.46 9.12
CA ILE A 105 -15.08 3.43 10.57
C ILE A 105 -14.90 2.01 11.10
N GLY A 106 -15.71 1.05 10.63
CA GLY A 106 -15.61 -0.37 11.02
C GLY A 106 -14.28 -1.00 10.65
N SER A 107 -13.68 -0.60 9.54
CA SER A 107 -12.39 -1.12 9.06
C SER A 107 -11.19 -0.61 9.85
N LYS A 108 -11.30 0.54 10.52
CA LYS A 108 -10.20 1.10 11.33
C LYS A 108 -9.72 0.13 12.40
N LYS A 109 -10.67 -0.53 13.11
CA LYS A 109 -10.33 -1.54 14.11
C LYS A 109 -9.67 -2.77 13.48
N ASN A 110 -10.16 -3.21 12.34
CA ASN A 110 -9.62 -4.37 11.62
C ASN A 110 -8.17 -4.11 11.15
N ILE A 111 -7.92 -2.95 10.53
CA ILE A 111 -6.58 -2.53 10.11
C ILE A 111 -5.65 -2.40 11.32
N SER A 112 -6.10 -1.78 12.42
CA SER A 112 -5.29 -1.65 13.64
C SER A 112 -4.88 -3.01 14.21
N GLU A 113 -5.78 -3.98 14.24
CA GLU A 113 -5.48 -5.33 14.71
C GLU A 113 -4.53 -6.07 13.77
N TYR A 114 -4.70 -5.92 12.46
CA TYR A 114 -3.76 -6.44 11.47
C TYR A 114 -2.35 -5.87 11.68
N LEU A 115 -2.22 -4.53 11.83
CA LEU A 115 -0.94 -3.87 12.05
C LEU A 115 -0.27 -4.34 13.34
N ASN A 116 -1.04 -4.49 14.41
CA ASN A 116 -0.55 -4.98 15.69
C ASN A 116 0.04 -6.40 15.57
N GLN A 117 -0.73 -7.32 15.00
CA GLN A 117 -0.30 -8.72 14.81
C GLN A 117 0.91 -8.84 13.86
N LYS A 118 0.96 -8.02 12.81
CA LYS A 118 2.11 -7.94 11.90
C LYS A 118 3.36 -7.42 12.63
N SER A 119 3.21 -6.40 13.47
CA SER A 119 4.30 -5.83 14.26
C SER A 119 4.87 -6.85 15.26
N LEU A 120 4.01 -7.57 15.98
CA LEU A 120 4.42 -8.67 16.87
C LEU A 120 5.22 -9.75 16.12
N SER A 121 4.72 -10.15 14.94
CA SER A 121 5.41 -11.14 14.10
C SER A 121 6.79 -10.65 13.64
N ILE A 122 6.91 -9.40 13.23
CA ILE A 122 8.17 -8.80 12.79
C ILE A 122 9.18 -8.73 13.93
N LEU A 123 8.76 -8.28 15.12
CA LEU A 123 9.65 -8.19 16.28
C LEU A 123 10.13 -9.55 16.79
N SER A 124 9.44 -10.64 16.44
CA SER A 124 9.89 -12.01 16.74
C SER A 124 10.91 -12.56 15.75
N MET A 125 11.22 -11.84 14.64
CA MET A 125 12.23 -12.25 13.68
C MET A 125 13.64 -11.89 14.15
N ASP A 126 14.64 -12.67 13.74
CA ASP A 126 16.04 -12.42 14.10
C ASP A 126 16.61 -11.17 13.41
N ASP A 127 16.26 -10.95 12.13
CA ASP A 127 16.72 -9.79 11.34
C ASP A 127 15.73 -8.63 11.38
N LYS A 128 15.85 -7.84 12.45
CA LYS A 128 15.04 -6.62 12.63
C LYS A 128 15.47 -5.45 11.73
N LYS A 129 16.57 -5.55 11.00
CA LYS A 129 17.11 -4.48 10.13
C LYS A 129 16.96 -4.81 8.64
N SER A 130 16.24 -5.87 8.29
CA SER A 130 15.96 -6.21 6.90
C SER A 130 15.17 -5.10 6.20
N PHE A 131 15.31 -5.01 4.87
CA PHE A 131 14.55 -4.05 4.08
C PHE A 131 13.02 -4.19 4.22
N ASN A 132 12.52 -5.39 4.47
CA ASN A 132 11.10 -5.64 4.76
C ASN A 132 10.65 -4.92 6.03
N VAL A 133 11.44 -4.99 7.09
CA VAL A 133 11.15 -4.31 8.37
C VAL A 133 11.22 -2.81 8.19
N LEU A 134 12.25 -2.30 7.50
CA LEU A 134 12.41 -0.87 7.25
C LEU A 134 11.29 -0.30 6.36
N ALA A 135 10.88 -1.02 5.32
CA ALA A 135 9.76 -0.60 4.49
C ALA A 135 8.44 -0.56 5.29
N TYR A 136 8.19 -1.58 6.10
CA TYR A 136 7.03 -1.57 6.99
C TYR A 136 7.12 -0.47 8.06
N GLY A 137 8.33 -0.16 8.54
CA GLY A 137 8.59 0.98 9.41
C GLY A 137 8.15 2.31 8.79
N ALA A 138 8.43 2.54 7.49
CA ALA A 138 7.97 3.72 6.77
C ALA A 138 6.44 3.83 6.71
N ASN A 139 5.74 2.69 6.49
CA ASN A 139 4.27 2.64 6.54
C ASN A 139 3.73 3.09 7.91
N LEU A 140 4.25 2.50 8.97
CA LEU A 140 3.84 2.82 10.34
C LEU A 140 4.22 4.26 10.72
N TRP A 141 5.39 4.73 10.28
CA TRP A 141 5.86 6.08 10.52
C TRP A 141 4.92 7.13 9.90
N LEU A 142 4.50 6.94 8.65
CA LEU A 142 3.52 7.84 8.01
C LEU A 142 2.19 7.84 8.76
N LYS A 143 1.73 6.68 9.24
CA LYS A 143 0.52 6.57 10.08
C LYS A 143 0.67 7.30 11.43
N LYS A 144 1.84 7.21 12.07
CA LYS A 144 2.17 8.00 13.28
C LYS A 144 2.04 9.50 13.02
N GLN A 145 2.58 9.98 11.88
CA GLN A 145 2.48 11.38 11.49
C GLN A 145 1.01 11.80 11.23
N ALA A 146 0.19 10.90 10.68
CA ALA A 146 -1.26 11.10 10.51
C ALA A 146 -2.07 10.91 11.80
N LYS A 147 -1.42 10.79 12.96
CA LYS A 147 -2.04 10.59 14.28
C LYS A 147 -2.91 9.32 14.36
N TYR A 148 -2.57 8.30 13.57
CA TYR A 148 -3.21 6.99 13.67
C TYR A 148 -2.78 6.30 14.97
N LYS A 149 -3.74 5.68 15.68
CA LYS A 149 -3.44 4.99 16.94
C LYS A 149 -2.70 3.69 16.65
N LEU A 150 -1.46 3.58 17.10
CA LEU A 150 -0.56 2.44 16.92
C LEU A 150 -0.30 1.73 18.25
N SER A 151 0.05 0.44 18.19
CA SER A 151 0.47 -0.34 19.35
C SER A 151 1.93 -0.02 19.75
N LYS A 152 2.34 -0.49 20.94
CA LYS A 152 3.73 -0.35 21.41
C LYS A 152 4.71 -1.02 20.45
N GLU A 153 4.37 -2.19 19.95
CA GLU A 153 5.20 -2.96 19.02
C GLU A 153 5.36 -2.23 17.69
N SER A 154 4.30 -1.58 17.21
CA SER A 154 4.39 -0.73 16.02
C SER A 154 5.29 0.48 16.23
N LEU A 155 5.29 1.07 17.43
CA LEU A 155 6.18 2.19 17.77
C LEU A 155 7.65 1.74 17.83
N GLU A 156 7.94 0.54 18.35
CA GLU A 156 9.29 -0.03 18.35
C GLU A 156 9.84 -0.21 16.91
N ILE A 157 9.01 -0.65 15.96
CA ILE A 157 9.42 -0.76 14.55
C ILE A 157 9.66 0.63 13.94
N ILE A 158 8.90 1.63 14.32
CA ILE A 158 9.13 3.02 13.89
C ILE A 158 10.47 3.52 14.39
N GLU A 159 10.84 3.23 15.64
CA GLU A 159 12.14 3.60 16.21
C GLU A 159 13.29 3.00 15.40
N ILE A 160 13.21 1.72 15.00
CA ILE A 160 14.20 1.07 14.14
C ILE A 160 14.32 1.79 12.79
N PHE A 161 13.21 2.21 12.20
CA PHE A 161 13.18 2.96 10.95
C PHE A 161 13.78 4.37 11.13
N GLU A 162 13.35 5.10 12.16
CA GLU A 162 13.82 6.46 12.48
C GLU A 162 15.32 6.48 12.76
N GLU A 163 15.84 5.47 13.47
CA GLU A 163 17.28 5.29 13.73
C GLU A 163 18.05 5.03 12.43
N LYS A 164 17.59 4.07 11.61
CA LYS A 164 18.28 3.68 10.37
C LYS A 164 18.44 4.83 9.39
N TYR A 165 17.43 5.67 9.25
CA TYR A 165 17.41 6.76 8.27
C TYR A 165 17.65 8.14 8.89
N ALA A 166 18.04 8.20 10.17
CA ALA A 166 18.30 9.46 10.90
C ALA A 166 17.19 10.50 10.66
N VAL A 167 15.93 10.09 10.88
CA VAL A 167 14.76 10.91 10.60
C VAL A 167 14.86 12.25 11.29
N ASN A 168 14.72 13.33 10.53
CA ASN A 168 14.93 14.72 10.97
C ASN A 168 13.73 15.62 10.65
N SER A 169 13.85 16.91 10.92
CA SER A 169 12.81 17.90 10.68
C SER A 169 12.40 18.01 9.20
N SER A 170 13.32 17.77 8.26
CA SER A 170 13.03 17.82 6.82
C SER A 170 12.08 16.68 6.42
N LEU A 171 12.32 15.45 6.90
CA LEU A 171 11.42 14.31 6.69
C LEU A 171 10.06 14.52 7.35
N ASN A 172 10.05 15.10 8.57
CA ASN A 172 8.80 15.45 9.25
C ASN A 172 7.98 16.51 8.49
N HIS A 173 8.64 17.48 7.85
CA HIS A 173 7.94 18.44 6.99
C HIS A 173 7.37 17.78 5.75
N LEU A 174 8.12 16.86 5.13
CA LEU A 174 7.66 16.12 3.95
C LEU A 174 6.50 15.17 4.28
N SER A 175 6.49 14.54 5.46
CA SER A 175 5.37 13.71 5.89
C SER A 175 4.07 14.50 6.00
N LYS A 176 4.14 15.75 6.48
CA LYS A 176 2.98 16.63 6.50
C LYS A 176 2.45 16.90 5.10
N LYS A 177 3.34 17.19 4.12
CA LYS A 177 2.93 17.35 2.72
C LYS A 177 2.29 16.07 2.16
N LEU A 178 2.83 14.88 2.48
CA LEU A 178 2.23 13.60 2.09
C LEU A 178 0.80 13.46 2.64
N ILE A 179 0.59 13.77 3.90
CA ILE A 179 -0.73 13.69 4.55
C ILE A 179 -1.69 14.72 3.97
N ASP A 180 -1.25 15.96 3.76
CA ASP A 180 -2.07 17.03 3.19
C ASP A 180 -2.50 16.74 1.74
N ASN A 181 -1.80 15.84 1.02
CA ASN A 181 -2.10 15.43 -0.35
C ASN A 181 -2.51 13.95 -0.44
N ILE A 182 -3.05 13.37 0.63
CA ILE A 182 -3.36 11.94 0.70
C ILE A 182 -4.40 11.49 -0.33
N ASP A 183 -5.32 12.38 -0.71
CA ASP A 183 -6.40 12.11 -1.67
C ASP A 183 -5.94 12.26 -3.14
N ASP A 184 -4.83 12.95 -3.39
CA ASP A 184 -4.24 13.12 -4.71
C ASP A 184 -3.07 12.14 -4.91
N GLN A 185 -3.36 11.00 -5.53
CA GLN A 185 -2.34 9.97 -5.75
C GLN A 185 -1.14 10.49 -6.56
N ASN A 186 -1.34 11.39 -7.54
CA ASN A 186 -0.24 11.94 -8.36
C ASN A 186 0.75 12.74 -7.53
N LYS A 187 0.23 13.63 -6.70
CA LYS A 187 1.04 14.44 -5.80
C LYS A 187 1.68 13.58 -4.71
N PHE A 188 0.92 12.64 -4.18
CA PHE A 188 1.44 11.72 -3.16
C PHE A 188 2.62 10.90 -3.69
N GLU A 189 2.56 10.38 -4.91
CA GLU A 189 3.65 9.65 -5.56
C GLU A 189 4.89 10.51 -5.76
N LYS A 190 4.74 11.74 -6.29
CA LYS A 190 5.86 12.68 -6.44
C LYS A 190 6.52 12.98 -5.09
N LEU A 191 5.73 13.23 -4.05
CA LEU A 191 6.22 13.45 -2.69
C LEU A 191 6.88 12.19 -2.10
N SER A 192 6.38 11.00 -2.44
CA SER A 192 7.00 9.73 -2.03
C SER A 192 8.38 9.54 -2.67
N VAL A 193 8.57 9.94 -3.94
CA VAL A 193 9.90 9.95 -4.58
C VAL A 193 10.83 10.93 -3.86
N GLN A 194 10.39 12.16 -3.56
CA GLN A 194 11.18 13.12 -2.76
C GLN A 194 11.52 12.56 -1.38
N PHE A 195 10.63 11.79 -0.78
CA PHE A 195 10.89 11.11 0.50
C PHE A 195 12.02 10.08 0.35
N LEU A 196 12.01 9.27 -0.74
CA LEU A 196 13.07 8.31 -1.02
C LEU A 196 14.42 8.99 -1.30
N GLN A 197 14.44 10.15 -1.98
CA GLN A 197 15.64 10.96 -2.17
C GLN A 197 16.23 11.42 -0.81
N LYS A 198 15.38 11.89 0.10
CA LYS A 198 15.82 12.27 1.46
C LYS A 198 16.33 11.09 2.29
N LEU A 199 15.93 9.86 1.96
CA LEU A 199 16.49 8.65 2.55
C LEU A 199 17.76 8.17 1.84
N ASN A 200 18.25 8.86 0.81
CA ASN A 200 19.37 8.47 -0.07
C ASN A 200 19.13 7.10 -0.75
N LEU A 201 17.91 6.80 -1.12
CA LEU A 201 17.53 5.57 -1.82
C LEU A 201 17.29 5.77 -3.32
N VAL A 202 17.20 7.00 -3.76
CA VAL A 202 17.06 7.44 -5.15
C VAL A 202 17.93 8.67 -5.33
N ASP A 203 18.65 8.75 -6.46
CA ASP A 203 19.43 9.92 -6.83
C ASP A 203 18.51 11.13 -7.08
N ASP A 204 19.06 12.35 -6.94
CA ASP A 204 18.33 13.56 -7.29
C ASP A 204 18.00 13.51 -8.79
N MET A 205 16.74 13.30 -9.11
CA MET A 205 16.24 13.46 -10.47
C MET A 205 16.32 14.95 -10.80
N SER A 206 17.10 15.32 -11.82
CA SER A 206 17.17 16.70 -12.28
C SER A 206 15.77 17.16 -12.72
N ASP A 207 15.42 18.41 -12.38
CA ASP A 207 14.11 19.05 -12.68
C ASP A 207 13.77 19.13 -14.19
N GLU A 208 14.59 18.55 -15.07
CA GLU A 208 14.38 18.56 -16.52
C GLU A 208 13.20 17.68 -16.99
N ASP A 209 12.72 16.74 -16.16
CA ASP A 209 11.60 15.87 -16.51
C ASP A 209 10.21 16.42 -16.12
N GLU A 210 10.11 17.64 -15.54
CA GLU A 210 8.82 18.22 -15.14
C GLU A 210 7.96 18.78 -16.29
N ASN A 211 8.50 18.86 -17.54
CA ASN A 211 7.84 19.48 -18.69
C ASN A 211 7.40 18.52 -19.80
N ILE A 212 7.08 17.28 -19.49
CA ILE A 212 6.38 16.43 -20.46
C ILE A 212 4.89 16.69 -20.29
N ASP A 213 4.39 17.67 -21.04
CA ASP A 213 2.96 17.94 -21.25
C ASP A 213 2.35 16.69 -21.92
N PRO A 214 1.39 15.99 -21.26
CA PRO A 214 0.81 14.77 -21.84
C PRO A 214 0.02 14.99 -23.12
N ASP A 215 -0.26 16.23 -23.49
CA ASP A 215 -1.03 16.58 -24.71
C ASP A 215 -0.15 16.78 -25.96
N ASN A 216 1.19 16.66 -25.85
CA ASN A 216 2.12 16.85 -26.97
C ASN A 216 2.87 15.57 -27.35
N ALA A 217 2.17 14.45 -27.50
CA ALA A 217 2.72 13.26 -28.12
C ALA A 217 2.75 13.45 -29.65
N PRO A 218 3.93 13.34 -30.32
CA PRO A 218 3.98 13.44 -31.78
C PRO A 218 3.22 12.27 -32.40
N GLU A 219 2.21 12.57 -33.20
CA GLU A 219 1.53 11.59 -34.05
C GLU A 219 2.55 10.91 -34.98
N SER A 220 2.83 9.64 -34.74
CA SER A 220 3.62 8.82 -35.65
C SER A 220 2.80 8.52 -36.91
N ASN A 221 2.99 9.33 -37.93
CA ASN A 221 2.55 9.04 -39.30
C ASN A 221 3.38 7.91 -39.89
N GLU A 222 3.04 6.66 -39.62
CA GLU A 222 3.52 5.54 -40.45
C GLU A 222 2.63 5.43 -41.70
N LYS A 223 3.14 6.06 -42.80
CA LYS A 223 2.69 5.76 -44.18
C LYS A 223 3.15 4.36 -44.55
N PHE A 224 2.26 3.40 -44.58
CA PHE A 224 2.50 2.15 -45.28
C PHE A 224 2.53 2.40 -46.81
N GLU A 225 3.72 2.43 -47.38
CA GLU A 225 3.91 2.32 -48.85
C GLU A 225 3.56 0.87 -49.26
N LYS A 226 2.50 0.75 -50.07
CA LYS A 226 2.21 -0.46 -50.84
C LYS A 226 3.19 -0.52 -52.01
N THR A 227 4.23 -1.36 -51.93
CA THR A 227 4.96 -1.80 -53.12
C THR A 227 4.21 -2.92 -53.79
N SER A 228 3.54 -2.60 -54.88
CA SER A 228 3.13 -3.54 -55.91
C SER A 228 4.33 -3.80 -56.83
N ASN A 229 4.67 -5.04 -57.04
CA ASN A 229 5.55 -5.46 -58.12
C ASN A 229 4.96 -6.60 -58.91
N PRO A 230 5.31 -6.73 -60.21
CA PRO A 230 4.51 -7.19 -61.33
C PRO A 230 4.40 -8.72 -61.44
#